data_3eb11fe9c47d81e0c2499de09d6b228c
#
_entry.id   3eb11fe9c47d81e0c2499de09d6b228c
#
_cell.length_a   1.000
_cell.length_b   1.000
_cell.length_c   1.000
_cell.angle_alpha   90.00
_cell.angle_beta   90.00
_cell.angle_gamma   90.00
#
_symmetry.space_group_name_H-M   'P 1'
#
loop_
_entity.id
_entity.type
_entity.pdbx_description
1 polymer ?
#
loop_
_entity_poly.entity_id
_entity_poly.type
_entity_poly.pdbx_seq_one_letter_code
_entity_poly.pdbx_strand_id
1 'polypeptide(L)'
;CLLNLITGAHPQCYVNDIFVFGFQRGSGETIWQIKQYIGFMSNALHLDYRVNCSALHVVLSGFYDSIGLYQTPTKRQITLAQQWLALMALDKQSETGFQQLSFGDQRLVLIARAMVKHPSLLILDEPCNGLDEINRLKVLALIDLLARQGSTSLLYVNHHQEDVIPSIKHHISMLDYQE
;
A
#
# COMPACT_ATOMS: atom_id res chain seq x y z
N CYS A 1 -14.38 6.54 -3.10
CA CYS A 1 -14.32 8.01 -3.10
C CYS A 1 -13.46 8.55 -1.94
N LEU A 2 -13.69 8.13 -0.67
CA LEU A 2 -12.93 8.58 0.51
C LEU A 2 -11.42 8.43 0.36
N LEU A 3 -10.92 7.28 -0.10
CA LEU A 3 -9.49 7.03 -0.29
C LEU A 3 -8.87 8.02 -1.28
N ASN A 4 -9.57 8.35 -2.35
CA ASN A 4 -9.10 9.33 -3.34
C ASN A 4 -9.05 10.76 -2.77
N LEU A 5 -9.90 11.09 -1.79
CA LEU A 5 -9.82 12.36 -1.08
C LEU A 5 -8.55 12.41 -0.20
N ILE A 6 -8.27 11.33 0.55
CA ILE A 6 -7.07 11.23 1.40
C ILE A 6 -5.80 11.27 0.55
N THR A 7 -5.74 10.52 -0.55
CA THR A 7 -4.56 10.46 -1.43
C THR A 7 -4.41 11.67 -2.35
N GLY A 8 -5.42 12.55 -2.42
CA GLY A 8 -5.43 13.74 -3.28
C GLY A 8 -5.69 13.44 -4.76
N ALA A 9 -6.21 12.25 -5.08
CA ALA A 9 -6.55 11.86 -6.44
C ALA A 9 -7.95 12.34 -6.89
N HIS A 10 -8.75 12.92 -5.98
CA HIS A 10 -10.09 13.41 -6.28
C HIS A 10 -10.12 14.95 -6.32
N PRO A 11 -10.72 15.58 -7.37
CA PRO A 11 -10.76 17.05 -7.50
C PRO A 11 -11.40 17.77 -6.30
N GLN A 12 -12.38 17.16 -5.64
CA GLN A 12 -13.05 17.72 -4.46
C GLN A 12 -12.13 17.86 -3.23
N CYS A 13 -10.95 17.26 -3.23
CA CYS A 13 -10.00 17.44 -2.13
C CYS A 13 -9.48 18.88 -1.99
N TYR A 14 -9.67 19.72 -3.02
CA TYR A 14 -9.30 21.13 -3.03
C TYR A 14 -10.50 22.08 -2.87
N VAL A 15 -11.73 21.55 -2.86
CA VAL A 15 -12.97 22.33 -2.75
C VAL A 15 -13.50 22.31 -1.31
N ASN A 16 -13.23 21.24 -0.59
CA ASN A 16 -13.67 21.03 0.79
C ASN A 16 -12.51 21.21 1.77
N ASP A 17 -12.82 21.56 3.02
CA ASP A 17 -11.85 21.66 4.11
C ASP A 17 -11.41 20.27 4.57
N ILE A 18 -10.43 19.70 3.86
CA ILE A 18 -9.89 18.38 4.16
C ILE A 18 -8.50 18.53 4.77
N PHE A 19 -8.31 17.97 5.95
CA PHE A 19 -7.04 17.94 6.65
C PHE A 19 -6.45 16.53 6.63
N VAL A 20 -5.19 16.40 6.19
CA VAL A 20 -4.44 15.15 6.21
C VAL A 20 -3.11 15.41 6.93
N PHE A 21 -2.83 14.69 8.01
CA PHE A 21 -1.67 14.90 8.88
C PHE A 21 -1.58 16.35 9.44
N GLY A 22 -2.72 17.01 9.65
CA GLY A 22 -2.77 18.41 10.12
C GLY A 22 -2.58 19.45 9.02
N PHE A 23 -2.31 19.06 7.79
CA PHE A 23 -2.21 19.97 6.64
C PHE A 23 -3.57 20.08 5.94
N GLN A 24 -4.06 21.29 5.78
CA GLN A 24 -5.26 21.56 4.97
C GLN A 24 -4.90 21.41 3.48
N ARG A 25 -5.70 20.64 2.75
CA ARG A 25 -5.51 20.48 1.31
C ARG A 25 -5.67 21.81 0.58
N GLY A 26 -4.69 22.16 -0.28
CA GLY A 26 -4.71 23.41 -1.04
C GLY A 26 -4.13 24.62 -0.29
N SER A 27 -3.53 24.44 0.90
CA SER A 27 -2.91 25.53 1.67
C SER A 27 -1.47 25.84 1.22
N GLY A 28 -1.01 25.23 0.14
CA GLY A 28 0.34 25.45 -0.42
C GLY A 28 1.25 24.24 -0.36
N GLU A 29 0.82 23.15 0.30
CA GLU A 29 1.53 21.87 0.28
C GLU A 29 1.39 21.20 -1.10
N THR A 30 2.45 20.54 -1.52
CA THR A 30 2.41 19.71 -2.72
C THR A 30 1.84 18.33 -2.40
N ILE A 31 1.15 17.71 -3.36
CA ILE A 31 0.66 16.33 -3.22
C ILE A 31 1.78 15.34 -2.88
N TRP A 32 3.00 15.62 -3.35
CA TRP A 32 4.20 14.80 -3.09
C TRP A 32 4.64 14.84 -1.64
N GLN A 33 4.51 15.99 -0.97
CA GLN A 33 4.82 16.16 0.46
C GLN A 33 3.91 15.30 1.33
N ILE A 34 2.67 15.08 0.93
CA ILE A 34 1.72 14.25 1.68
C ILE A 34 1.91 12.78 1.28
N LYS A 35 2.10 12.47 0.00
CA LYS A 35 2.30 11.09 -0.48
C LYS A 35 3.50 10.40 0.16
N GLN A 36 4.56 11.12 0.53
CA GLN A 36 5.70 10.53 1.22
C GLN A 36 5.33 9.84 2.55
N TYR A 37 4.24 10.31 3.22
CA TYR A 37 3.75 9.74 4.48
C TYR A 37 2.69 8.64 4.28
N ILE A 38 2.25 8.40 3.05
CA ILE A 38 1.19 7.44 2.73
C ILE A 38 1.77 6.28 1.94
N GLY A 39 1.64 5.07 2.48
CA GLY A 39 1.76 3.83 1.71
C GLY A 39 0.40 3.48 1.13
N PHE A 40 0.32 3.18 -0.15
CA PHE A 40 -0.94 2.88 -0.82
C PHE A 40 -0.84 1.61 -1.65
N MET A 41 -1.80 0.71 -1.46
CA MET A 41 -1.99 -0.49 -2.25
C MET A 41 -3.48 -0.67 -2.53
N SER A 42 -3.83 -0.87 -3.80
CA SER A 42 -5.19 -1.14 -4.25
C SER A 42 -5.20 -2.16 -5.39
N ASN A 43 -6.38 -2.68 -5.67
CA ASN A 43 -6.56 -3.56 -6.83
C ASN A 43 -6.30 -2.82 -8.16
N ALA A 44 -6.69 -1.55 -8.26
CA ALA A 44 -6.42 -0.73 -9.43
C ALA A 44 -4.90 -0.58 -9.67
N LEU A 45 -4.12 -0.27 -8.62
CA LEU A 45 -2.66 -0.21 -8.71
C LEU A 45 -2.06 -1.53 -9.19
N HIS A 46 -2.58 -2.67 -8.72
CA HIS A 46 -2.11 -3.99 -9.17
C HIS A 46 -2.35 -4.19 -10.67
N LEU A 47 -3.54 -3.86 -11.16
CA LEU A 47 -3.89 -3.98 -12.59
C LEU A 47 -3.09 -3.03 -13.48
N ASP A 48 -2.75 -1.84 -12.97
CA ASP A 48 -1.96 -0.83 -13.67
C ASP A 48 -0.46 -1.17 -13.69
N TYR A 49 0.01 -2.06 -12.81
CA TYR A 49 1.42 -2.41 -12.71
C TYR A 49 1.85 -3.37 -13.81
N ARG A 50 1.85 -2.88 -15.07
CA ARG A 50 2.17 -3.65 -16.28
C ARG A 50 3.60 -3.47 -16.76
N VAL A 51 4.43 -2.74 -16.01
CA VAL A 51 5.82 -2.51 -16.35
C VAL A 51 6.61 -3.81 -16.19
N ASN A 52 7.44 -4.13 -17.20
CA ASN A 52 8.31 -5.29 -17.13
C ASN A 52 9.52 -4.99 -16.21
N CYS A 53 9.43 -5.41 -14.97
CA CYS A 53 10.46 -5.18 -13.95
C CYS A 53 10.44 -6.33 -12.93
N SER A 54 11.54 -6.48 -12.17
CA SER A 54 11.65 -7.50 -11.12
C SER A 54 10.86 -7.12 -9.87
N ALA A 55 10.58 -8.09 -9.00
CA ALA A 55 9.97 -7.87 -7.69
C ALA A 55 10.74 -6.81 -6.88
N LEU A 56 12.07 -6.86 -6.90
CA LEU A 56 12.93 -5.88 -6.23
C LEU A 56 12.69 -4.46 -6.78
N HIS A 57 12.62 -4.30 -8.10
CA HIS A 57 12.36 -3.00 -8.72
C HIS A 57 10.96 -2.46 -8.37
N VAL A 58 9.95 -3.34 -8.26
CA VAL A 58 8.61 -2.94 -7.79
C VAL A 58 8.69 -2.38 -6.39
N VAL A 59 9.33 -3.06 -5.44
CA VAL A 59 9.49 -2.56 -4.07
C VAL A 59 10.25 -1.25 -4.04
N LEU A 60 11.37 -1.14 -4.77
CA LEU A 60 12.18 0.07 -4.86
C LEU A 60 11.41 1.27 -5.40
N SER A 61 10.49 1.06 -6.35
CA SER A 61 9.65 2.13 -6.89
C SER A 61 8.75 2.80 -5.84
N GLY A 62 8.53 2.11 -4.71
CA GLY A 62 7.77 2.65 -3.57
C GLY A 62 8.41 3.86 -2.89
N PHE A 63 9.73 4.02 -2.96
CA PHE A 63 10.41 5.21 -2.47
C PHE A 63 10.07 6.47 -3.27
N TYR A 64 9.65 6.30 -4.51
CA TYR A 64 9.40 7.37 -5.47
C TYR A 64 7.92 7.52 -5.85
N ASP A 65 7.05 6.69 -5.29
CA ASP A 65 5.61 6.63 -5.61
C ASP A 65 5.30 6.49 -7.12
N SER A 66 6.23 5.86 -7.88
CA SER A 66 6.12 5.66 -9.33
C SER A 66 5.70 4.22 -9.67
N ILE A 67 5.06 4.03 -10.83
CA ILE A 67 4.89 2.71 -11.45
C ILE A 67 6.13 2.47 -12.31
N GLY A 68 6.99 1.54 -11.87
CA GLY A 68 8.33 1.33 -12.43
C GLY A 68 9.41 2.15 -11.73
N LEU A 69 10.67 1.71 -11.90
CA LEU A 69 11.85 2.33 -11.30
C LEU A 69 12.59 3.14 -12.35
N TYR A 70 12.57 4.47 -12.22
CA TYR A 70 13.19 5.41 -13.18
C TYR A 70 14.37 6.18 -12.57
N GLN A 71 14.64 5.98 -11.29
CA GLN A 71 15.73 6.62 -10.56
C GLN A 71 16.71 5.55 -10.08
N THR A 72 17.97 5.92 -9.92
CA THR A 72 18.99 5.02 -9.39
C THR A 72 18.84 4.94 -7.87
N PRO A 73 18.48 3.77 -7.31
CA PRO A 73 18.34 3.61 -5.88
C PRO A 73 19.69 3.63 -5.17
N THR A 74 19.71 4.15 -3.95
CA THR A 74 20.87 4.08 -3.07
C THR A 74 21.09 2.67 -2.53
N LYS A 75 22.29 2.33 -2.09
CA LYS A 75 22.59 1.04 -1.45
C LYS A 75 21.67 0.76 -0.26
N ARG A 76 21.36 1.79 0.55
CA ARG A 76 20.46 1.67 1.69
C ARG A 76 19.04 1.30 1.25
N GLN A 77 18.54 1.93 0.20
CA GLN A 77 17.20 1.60 -0.34
C GLN A 77 17.15 0.16 -0.86
N ILE A 78 18.18 -0.30 -1.55
CA ILE A 78 18.27 -1.69 -2.03
C ILE A 78 18.23 -2.66 -0.84
N THR A 79 19.04 -2.42 0.19
CA THR A 79 19.04 -3.27 1.40
C THR A 79 17.65 -3.32 2.07
N LEU A 80 16.99 -2.17 2.23
CA LEU A 80 15.65 -2.12 2.82
C LEU A 80 14.62 -2.89 1.96
N ALA A 81 14.66 -2.73 0.65
CA ALA A 81 13.75 -3.45 -0.25
C ALA A 81 13.97 -4.97 -0.19
N GLN A 82 15.23 -5.42 -0.11
CA GLN A 82 15.57 -6.82 0.06
C GLN A 82 15.10 -7.37 1.42
N GLN A 83 15.20 -6.60 2.50
CA GLN A 83 14.67 -6.97 3.81
C GLN A 83 13.16 -7.15 3.79
N TRP A 84 12.42 -6.27 3.09
CA TRP A 84 10.98 -6.42 2.90
C TRP A 84 10.62 -7.69 2.12
N LEU A 85 11.34 -7.99 1.04
CA LEU A 85 11.13 -9.24 0.29
C LEU A 85 11.45 -10.47 1.13
N ALA A 86 12.52 -10.43 1.93
CA ALA A 86 12.86 -11.52 2.86
C ALA A 86 11.79 -11.74 3.94
N LEU A 87 11.23 -10.65 4.50
CA LEU A 87 10.11 -10.73 5.45
C LEU A 87 8.89 -11.46 4.86
N MET A 88 8.70 -11.35 3.56
CA MET A 88 7.61 -12.00 2.83
C MET A 88 7.98 -13.36 2.24
N ALA A 89 9.17 -13.90 2.56
CA ALA A 89 9.73 -15.13 2.01
C ALA A 89 9.88 -15.12 0.48
N LEU A 90 10.11 -13.92 -0.10
CA LEU A 90 10.30 -13.69 -1.54
C LEU A 90 11.75 -13.30 -1.90
N ASP A 91 12.71 -13.50 -0.98
CA ASP A 91 14.12 -13.20 -1.19
C ASP A 91 14.72 -13.90 -2.42
N LYS A 92 14.37 -15.18 -2.62
CA LYS A 92 14.81 -15.98 -3.77
C LYS A 92 14.18 -15.54 -5.09
N GLN A 93 13.08 -14.82 -5.04
CA GLN A 93 12.33 -14.34 -6.20
C GLN A 93 12.54 -12.85 -6.45
N SER A 94 13.52 -12.21 -5.77
CA SER A 94 13.76 -10.77 -5.87
C SER A 94 13.98 -10.28 -7.30
N GLU A 95 14.69 -11.08 -8.11
CA GLU A 95 14.97 -10.78 -9.53
C GLU A 95 13.95 -11.38 -10.50
N THR A 96 12.97 -12.13 -9.99
CA THR A 96 11.88 -12.68 -10.84
C THR A 96 11.02 -11.53 -11.35
N GLY A 97 10.63 -11.59 -12.61
CA GLY A 97 9.71 -10.61 -13.21
C GLY A 97 8.40 -10.57 -12.44
N PHE A 98 7.93 -9.37 -12.10
CA PHE A 98 6.72 -9.19 -11.28
C PHE A 98 5.53 -9.95 -11.86
N GLN A 99 5.32 -9.90 -13.18
CA GLN A 99 4.23 -10.59 -13.86
C GLN A 99 4.37 -12.12 -13.87
N GLN A 100 5.54 -12.66 -13.52
CA GLN A 100 5.80 -14.12 -13.45
C GLN A 100 5.52 -14.67 -12.05
N LEU A 101 5.37 -13.80 -11.06
CA LEU A 101 5.00 -14.20 -9.71
C LEU A 101 3.55 -14.68 -9.65
N SER A 102 3.24 -15.52 -8.65
CA SER A 102 1.83 -15.84 -8.34
C SER A 102 1.06 -14.57 -7.99
N PHE A 103 -0.26 -14.57 -8.20
CA PHE A 103 -1.09 -13.41 -7.89
C PHE A 103 -0.98 -13.01 -6.41
N GLY A 104 -0.86 -13.99 -5.49
CA GLY A 104 -0.63 -13.75 -4.07
C GLY A 104 0.72 -13.10 -3.79
N ASP A 105 1.79 -13.59 -4.43
CA ASP A 105 3.13 -13.02 -4.25
C ASP A 105 3.20 -11.59 -4.81
N GLN A 106 2.52 -11.32 -5.93
CA GLN A 106 2.37 -9.95 -6.46
C GLN A 106 1.72 -9.02 -5.44
N ARG A 107 0.69 -9.48 -4.71
CA ARG A 107 0.06 -8.71 -3.62
C ARG A 107 1.05 -8.40 -2.50
N LEU A 108 1.81 -9.41 -2.04
CA LEU A 108 2.83 -9.22 -1.01
C LEU A 108 3.90 -8.21 -1.46
N VAL A 109 4.37 -8.29 -2.71
CA VAL A 109 5.32 -7.32 -3.28
C VAL A 109 4.75 -5.90 -3.30
N LEU A 110 3.46 -5.72 -3.63
CA LEU A 110 2.83 -4.39 -3.62
C LEU A 110 2.62 -3.85 -2.19
N ILE A 111 2.38 -4.71 -1.20
CA ILE A 111 2.36 -4.30 0.21
C ILE A 111 3.77 -3.89 0.65
N ALA A 112 4.81 -4.66 0.29
CA ALA A 112 6.20 -4.29 0.54
C ALA A 112 6.55 -2.94 -0.09
N ARG A 113 6.12 -2.72 -1.33
CA ARG A 113 6.26 -1.43 -2.03
C ARG A 113 5.62 -0.28 -1.26
N ALA A 114 4.42 -0.48 -0.73
CA ALA A 114 3.72 0.54 0.06
C ALA A 114 4.44 0.85 1.38
N MET A 115 5.09 -0.16 1.98
CA MET A 115 5.75 -0.07 3.28
C MET A 115 7.23 0.36 3.23
N VAL A 116 7.91 0.22 2.08
CA VAL A 116 9.38 0.37 2.00
C VAL A 116 9.92 1.73 2.44
N LYS A 117 9.11 2.77 2.33
CA LYS A 117 9.42 4.13 2.77
C LYS A 117 9.02 4.42 4.23
N HIS A 118 8.55 3.42 4.99
CA HIS A 118 8.05 3.56 6.36
C HIS A 118 6.97 4.65 6.51
N PRO A 119 5.83 4.50 5.83
CA PRO A 119 4.78 5.51 5.83
C PRO A 119 4.15 5.67 7.22
N SER A 120 3.65 6.87 7.54
CA SER A 120 2.85 7.10 8.74
C SER A 120 1.45 6.51 8.63
N LEU A 121 0.93 6.40 7.40
CA LEU A 121 -0.37 5.79 7.09
C LEU A 121 -0.21 4.77 5.97
N LEU A 122 -0.64 3.54 6.21
CA LEU A 122 -0.77 2.51 5.20
C LEU A 122 -2.25 2.37 4.84
N ILE A 123 -2.57 2.56 3.58
CA ILE A 123 -3.92 2.35 3.02
C ILE A 123 -3.90 1.09 2.19
N LEU A 124 -4.75 0.14 2.57
CA LEU A 124 -4.96 -1.12 1.85
C LEU A 124 -6.41 -1.19 1.39
N ASP A 125 -6.60 -1.12 0.09
CA ASP A 125 -7.90 -1.15 -0.56
C ASP A 125 -8.12 -2.52 -1.20
N GLU A 126 -8.97 -3.34 -0.57
CA GLU A 126 -9.29 -4.71 -0.96
C GLU A 126 -8.03 -5.59 -1.21
N PRO A 127 -7.07 -5.68 -0.28
CA PRO A 127 -5.81 -6.37 -0.54
C PRO A 127 -5.97 -7.88 -0.77
N CYS A 128 -7.06 -8.46 -0.29
CA CYS A 128 -7.33 -9.90 -0.41
C CYS A 128 -8.21 -10.26 -1.63
N ASN A 129 -8.68 -9.27 -2.39
CA ASN A 129 -9.56 -9.52 -3.54
C ASN A 129 -8.86 -10.37 -4.62
N GLY A 130 -9.53 -11.46 -5.05
CA GLY A 130 -9.04 -12.38 -6.07
C GLY A 130 -7.98 -13.37 -5.60
N LEU A 131 -7.68 -13.45 -4.30
CA LEU A 131 -6.77 -14.43 -3.73
C LEU A 131 -7.49 -15.75 -3.40
N ASP A 132 -6.77 -16.86 -3.59
CA ASP A 132 -7.14 -18.13 -2.98
C ASP A 132 -6.98 -18.07 -1.45
N GLU A 133 -7.54 -19.03 -0.74
CA GLU A 133 -7.58 -19.04 0.72
C GLU A 133 -6.17 -19.02 1.36
N ILE A 134 -5.23 -19.75 0.79
CA ILE A 134 -3.85 -19.82 1.33
C ILE A 134 -3.14 -18.48 1.24
N ASN A 135 -3.22 -17.82 0.08
CA ASN A 135 -2.61 -16.51 -0.14
C ASN A 135 -3.36 -15.41 0.63
N ARG A 136 -4.69 -15.52 0.74
CA ARG A 136 -5.51 -14.64 1.57
C ARG A 136 -5.05 -14.65 3.02
N LEU A 137 -4.88 -15.83 3.62
CA LEU A 137 -4.40 -15.96 5.00
C LEU A 137 -3.00 -15.39 5.20
N LYS A 138 -2.09 -15.56 4.23
CA LYS A 138 -0.74 -14.95 4.29
C LYS A 138 -0.82 -13.43 4.31
N VAL A 139 -1.64 -12.85 3.44
CA VAL A 139 -1.81 -11.39 3.37
C VAL A 139 -2.43 -10.86 4.66
N LEU A 140 -3.49 -11.49 5.18
CA LEU A 140 -4.12 -11.10 6.45
C LEU A 140 -3.13 -11.19 7.63
N ALA A 141 -2.35 -12.26 7.73
CA ALA A 141 -1.33 -12.43 8.77
C ALA A 141 -0.25 -11.32 8.70
N LEU A 142 0.19 -10.96 7.48
CA LEU A 142 1.12 -9.85 7.30
C LEU A 142 0.53 -8.52 7.77
N ILE A 143 -0.73 -8.23 7.38
CA ILE A 143 -1.40 -6.98 7.76
C ILE A 143 -1.58 -6.91 9.28
N ASP A 144 -1.96 -8.02 9.93
CA ASP A 144 -2.07 -8.10 11.39
C ASP A 144 -0.72 -7.85 12.07
N LEU A 145 0.36 -8.41 11.53
CA LEU A 145 1.72 -8.15 12.02
C LEU A 145 2.09 -6.66 11.93
N LEU A 146 1.81 -6.02 10.78
CA LEU A 146 2.08 -4.59 10.58
C LEU A 146 1.25 -3.73 11.54
N ALA A 147 -0.02 -4.06 11.74
CA ALA A 147 -0.91 -3.35 12.67
C ALA A 147 -0.43 -3.44 14.12
N ARG A 148 0.12 -4.60 14.54
CA ARG A 148 0.66 -4.81 15.91
C ARG A 148 1.93 -4.01 16.16
N GLN A 149 2.76 -3.76 15.16
CA GLN A 149 4.01 -3.01 15.34
C GLN A 149 3.78 -1.54 15.73
N GLY A 150 2.60 -0.97 15.42
CA GLY A 150 2.16 0.34 15.91
C GLY A 150 2.94 1.55 15.36
N SER A 151 3.91 1.33 14.47
CA SER A 151 4.71 2.41 13.87
C SER A 151 4.01 3.11 12.69
N THR A 152 2.98 2.47 12.15
CA THR A 152 2.21 2.93 10.98
C THR A 152 0.72 2.79 11.31
N SER A 153 -0.04 3.86 11.10
CA SER A 153 -1.51 3.77 11.15
C SER A 153 -2.02 2.99 9.95
N LEU A 154 -2.99 2.11 10.16
CA LEU A 154 -3.56 1.27 9.10
C LEU A 154 -4.99 1.69 8.78
N LEU A 155 -5.26 1.96 7.52
CA LEU A 155 -6.61 2.09 6.96
C LEU A 155 -6.86 0.91 6.02
N TYR A 156 -7.70 0.00 6.45
CA TYR A 156 -8.03 -1.22 5.73
C TYR A 156 -9.46 -1.14 5.21
N VAL A 157 -9.63 -1.25 3.89
CA VAL A 157 -10.94 -1.28 3.23
C VAL A 157 -11.21 -2.68 2.72
N ASN A 158 -12.38 -3.21 3.06
CA ASN A 158 -12.78 -4.56 2.75
C ASN A 158 -14.31 -4.64 2.54
N HIS A 159 -14.74 -5.48 1.62
CA HIS A 159 -16.15 -5.82 1.39
C HIS A 159 -16.50 -7.23 1.90
N HIS A 160 -15.53 -8.04 2.32
CA HIS A 160 -15.73 -9.39 2.81
C HIS A 160 -15.72 -9.41 4.35
N GLN A 161 -16.84 -9.79 4.97
CA GLN A 161 -16.95 -9.87 6.43
C GLN A 161 -16.02 -10.90 7.07
N GLU A 162 -15.52 -11.86 6.28
CA GLU A 162 -14.63 -12.92 6.74
C GLU A 162 -13.16 -12.47 6.88
N ASP A 163 -12.78 -11.34 6.28
CA ASP A 163 -11.42 -10.80 6.36
C ASP A 163 -11.22 -10.03 7.67
N VAL A 164 -11.26 -10.73 8.78
CA VAL A 164 -11.08 -10.14 10.11
C VAL A 164 -9.60 -10.04 10.44
N ILE A 165 -9.14 -8.83 10.79
CA ILE A 165 -7.79 -8.57 11.30
C ILE A 165 -7.92 -8.24 12.79
N PRO A 166 -7.46 -9.12 13.70
CA PRO A 166 -7.68 -8.96 15.14
C PRO A 166 -7.12 -7.67 15.74
N SER A 167 -6.07 -7.11 15.12
CA SER A 167 -5.44 -5.86 15.58
C SER A 167 -6.17 -4.60 15.16
N ILE A 168 -7.18 -4.66 14.28
CA ILE A 168 -8.00 -3.53 13.90
C ILE A 168 -9.08 -3.32 14.97
N LYS A 169 -9.05 -2.16 15.62
CA LYS A 169 -9.96 -1.86 16.77
C LYS A 169 -11.16 -0.99 16.40
N HIS A 170 -11.05 -0.23 15.31
CA HIS A 170 -12.08 0.73 14.90
C HIS A 170 -12.64 0.33 13.54
N HIS A 171 -13.96 0.26 13.46
CA HIS A 171 -14.69 -0.06 12.24
C HIS A 171 -15.62 1.09 11.90
N ILE A 172 -15.63 1.49 10.63
CA ILE A 172 -16.52 2.51 10.09
C ILE A 172 -17.30 1.89 8.94
N SER A 173 -18.64 1.89 9.04
CA SER A 173 -19.51 1.50 7.93
C SER A 173 -19.86 2.73 7.10
N MET A 174 -19.56 2.69 5.80
CA MET A 174 -19.93 3.78 4.90
C MET A 174 -21.44 3.84 4.64
N LEU A 175 -22.19 2.79 5.00
CA LEU A 175 -23.67 2.79 4.91
C LEU A 175 -24.29 3.73 5.93
N ASP A 176 -23.63 3.98 7.06
CA ASP A 176 -24.13 4.84 8.14
C ASP A 176 -24.07 6.34 7.75
N TYR A 177 -23.47 6.68 6.61
CA TYR A 177 -23.26 8.04 6.10
C TYR A 177 -23.91 8.27 4.72
N GLN A 178 -24.80 7.39 4.29
CA GLN A 178 -25.63 7.58 3.10
C GLN A 178 -26.93 8.25 3.51
N GLU A 179 -27.01 9.58 3.37
CA GLU A 179 -28.26 10.32 3.34
C GLU A 179 -28.81 10.46 1.93
#